data_9095582e99bb73362a33ec066bd7040e
#
_entry.id   9095582e99bb73362a33ec066bd7040e
#
_cell.length_a   1.000
_cell.length_b   1.000
_cell.length_c   1.000
_cell.angle_alpha   90.00
_cell.angle_beta   90.00
_cell.angle_gamma   90.00
#
_symmetry.space_group_name_H-M   'P 1'
#
loop_
_entity.id
_entity.type
_entity.pdbx_description
1 polymer ?
#
loop_
_entity_poly.entity_id
_entity_poly.type
_entity_poly.pdbx_seq_one_letter_code
_entity_poly.pdbx_strand_id
1 'polypeptide(L)'
;MSNIFAGLEDLGFKNVEKVDVYQESDSEKKKQEAAKQDAKKETNEEDLLFDKSYTCPVCDHEFKSRMVRTGKVRLVGADSDLRPRYMGVDSLKYDAILCPKCGYAALNRYFNFVMSSQAKNIKEKISANFHYQPEAGKIYTYDDA
;
A
#
# COMPACT_ATOMS: atom_id res chain seq x y z
N MET A 1 -31.74 -0.49 35.96
CA MET A 1 -30.47 -0.72 35.24
C MET A 1 -29.39 0.02 36.02
N SER A 2 -28.42 -0.69 36.55
CA SER A 2 -27.34 -0.08 37.35
C SER A 2 -26.49 0.79 36.40
N ASN A 3 -26.37 2.05 36.73
CA ASN A 3 -25.56 2.99 35.96
C ASN A 3 -24.08 2.63 36.14
N ILE A 4 -23.42 2.25 35.04
CA ILE A 4 -22.01 1.80 35.04
C ILE A 4 -21.08 2.93 35.53
N PHE A 5 -21.55 4.15 35.47
CA PHE A 5 -20.79 5.35 35.83
C PHE A 5 -21.09 5.87 37.26
N ALA A 6 -21.96 5.19 38.03
CA ALA A 6 -22.24 5.54 39.43
C ALA A 6 -20.99 5.29 40.28
N GLY A 7 -20.26 6.31 40.62
CA GLY A 7 -19.00 6.26 41.39
C GLY A 7 -17.88 7.08 40.80
N LEU A 8 -17.99 7.54 39.54
CA LEU A 8 -17.02 8.45 38.94
C LEU A 8 -17.17 9.89 39.49
N GLU A 9 -18.31 10.24 40.05
CA GLU A 9 -18.55 11.53 40.68
C GLU A 9 -17.67 11.74 41.91
N ASP A 10 -17.43 10.66 42.69
CA ASP A 10 -16.55 10.68 43.86
C ASP A 10 -15.07 10.91 43.50
N LEU A 11 -14.70 10.63 42.26
CA LEU A 11 -13.36 10.88 41.70
C LEU A 11 -13.22 12.25 41.02
N GLY A 12 -14.28 13.13 41.17
CA GLY A 12 -14.22 14.50 40.66
C GLY A 12 -14.71 14.70 39.22
N PHE A 13 -15.20 13.66 38.56
CA PHE A 13 -15.79 13.77 37.23
C PHE A 13 -17.25 14.22 37.33
N LYS A 14 -17.55 15.46 36.95
CA LYS A 14 -18.90 16.01 36.94
C LYS A 14 -19.53 15.85 35.54
N ASN A 15 -20.82 15.44 35.50
CA ASN A 15 -21.64 15.31 34.28
C ASN A 15 -21.25 14.17 33.32
N VAL A 16 -20.73 13.05 33.81
CA VAL A 16 -20.34 11.89 32.97
C VAL A 16 -21.55 11.25 32.30
N GLU A 17 -22.75 11.41 32.82
CA GLU A 17 -23.99 10.87 32.23
C GLU A 17 -24.39 11.52 30.90
N LYS A 18 -23.86 12.68 30.59
CA LYS A 18 -24.14 13.43 29.34
C LYS A 18 -23.01 13.38 28.32
N VAL A 19 -21.92 12.70 28.62
CA VAL A 19 -20.81 12.55 27.68
C VAL A 19 -21.15 11.43 26.73
N ASP A 20 -21.54 11.79 25.53
CA ASP A 20 -21.65 10.84 24.43
C ASP A 20 -20.24 10.56 23.87
N VAL A 21 -19.67 9.43 24.27
CA VAL A 21 -18.29 9.01 23.90
C VAL A 21 -18.16 8.76 22.40
N TYR A 22 -19.28 8.63 21.70
CA TYR A 22 -19.32 8.35 20.26
C TYR A 22 -19.66 9.59 19.41
N GLN A 23 -19.85 10.77 20.02
CA GLN A 23 -19.98 11.99 19.22
C GLN A 23 -18.63 12.35 18.61
N GLU A 24 -18.51 12.13 17.30
CA GLU A 24 -17.41 12.68 16.52
C GLU A 24 -17.36 14.20 16.72
N SER A 25 -16.24 14.70 17.16
CA SER A 25 -16.06 16.15 17.37
C SER A 25 -16.26 16.88 16.04
N ASP A 26 -16.84 18.09 16.08
CA ASP A 26 -17.03 18.91 14.86
C ASP A 26 -15.72 19.17 14.11
N SER A 27 -14.59 19.04 14.80
CA SER A 27 -13.24 19.10 14.22
C SER A 27 -12.91 17.86 13.37
N GLU A 28 -13.44 16.68 13.74
CA GLU A 28 -13.24 15.44 12.97
C GLU A 28 -14.16 15.41 11.76
N LYS A 29 -15.40 15.88 11.89
CA LYS A 29 -16.31 16.04 10.73
C LYS A 29 -15.77 17.00 9.69
N LYS A 30 -15.21 18.15 10.11
CA LYS A 30 -14.56 19.11 9.21
C LYS A 30 -13.31 18.54 8.55
N LYS A 31 -12.52 17.71 9.24
CA LYS A 31 -11.37 17.01 8.65
C LYS A 31 -11.80 15.96 7.64
N GLN A 32 -12.88 15.24 7.90
CA GLN A 32 -13.40 14.23 6.95
C GLN A 32 -14.05 14.88 5.73
N GLU A 33 -14.73 16.02 5.89
CA GLU A 33 -15.29 16.77 4.76
C GLU A 33 -14.21 17.43 3.91
N ALA A 34 -13.15 17.98 4.52
CA ALA A 34 -12.00 18.51 3.80
C ALA A 34 -11.26 17.40 3.04
N ALA A 35 -11.08 16.22 3.64
CA ALA A 35 -10.48 15.06 2.98
C ALA A 35 -11.33 14.55 1.80
N LYS A 36 -12.66 14.63 1.89
CA LYS A 36 -13.59 14.27 0.80
C LYS A 36 -13.60 15.29 -0.35
N GLN A 37 -13.33 16.56 -0.08
CA GLN A 37 -13.26 17.60 -1.12
C GLN A 37 -11.91 17.55 -1.87
N ASP A 38 -10.82 17.23 -1.19
CA ASP A 38 -9.51 17.02 -1.83
C ASP A 38 -9.47 15.74 -2.67
N ALA A 39 -10.23 14.70 -2.32
CA ALA A 39 -10.35 13.46 -3.09
C ALA A 39 -11.06 13.63 -4.46
N LYS A 40 -11.67 14.78 -4.73
CA LYS A 40 -12.41 15.06 -5.97
C LYS A 40 -11.56 15.67 -7.09
N LYS A 41 -10.28 15.93 -6.87
CA LYS A 41 -9.31 16.13 -7.95
C LYS A 41 -8.91 14.75 -8.46
N GLU A 42 -9.48 14.33 -9.60
CA GLU A 42 -9.05 13.17 -10.37
C GLU A 42 -7.60 13.38 -10.81
N THR A 43 -6.66 13.07 -9.92
CA THR A 43 -5.26 12.90 -10.30
C THR A 43 -5.17 11.57 -11.02
N ASN A 44 -4.84 11.59 -12.31
CA ASN A 44 -4.60 10.37 -13.07
C ASN A 44 -3.54 9.54 -12.35
N GLU A 45 -3.83 8.27 -12.09
CA GLU A 45 -2.89 7.35 -11.44
C GLU A 45 -1.53 7.32 -12.17
N GLU A 46 -1.55 7.45 -13.49
CA GLU A 46 -0.34 7.47 -14.32
C GLU A 46 0.62 8.64 -13.98
N ASP A 47 0.11 9.81 -13.57
CA ASP A 47 0.95 10.95 -13.17
C ASP A 47 1.68 10.72 -11.84
N LEU A 48 1.17 9.79 -11.04
CA LEU A 48 1.71 9.41 -9.73
C LEU A 48 2.72 8.25 -9.84
N LEU A 49 2.84 7.64 -11.02
CA LEU A 49 3.73 6.52 -11.28
C LEU A 49 4.97 6.96 -12.06
N PHE A 50 6.02 6.15 -11.99
CA PHE A 50 7.20 6.25 -12.84
C PHE A 50 7.82 4.88 -13.07
N ASP A 51 8.50 4.74 -14.20
CA ASP A 51 9.18 3.52 -14.57
C ASP A 51 10.59 3.51 -14.00
N LYS A 52 10.90 2.49 -13.20
CA LYS A 52 12.23 2.27 -12.63
C LYS A 52 12.84 1.01 -13.24
N SER A 53 14.11 1.09 -13.65
CA SER A 53 14.88 -0.06 -14.16
C SER A 53 15.38 -0.91 -13.01
N TYR A 54 15.28 -2.23 -13.18
CA TYR A 54 15.75 -3.24 -12.25
C TYR A 54 16.55 -4.30 -12.99
N THR A 55 17.55 -4.85 -12.29
CA THR A 55 18.29 -6.05 -12.74
C THR A 55 17.91 -7.20 -11.81
N CYS A 56 17.44 -8.30 -12.37
CA CYS A 56 17.02 -9.45 -11.57
C CYS A 56 18.22 -10.16 -10.94
N PRO A 57 18.27 -10.37 -9.62
CA PRO A 57 19.40 -11.04 -8.96
C PRO A 57 19.46 -12.56 -9.23
N VAL A 58 18.42 -13.12 -9.88
CA VAL A 58 18.34 -14.56 -10.17
C VAL A 58 18.79 -14.89 -11.60
N CYS A 59 18.38 -14.08 -12.59
CA CYS A 59 18.65 -14.36 -14.01
C CYS A 59 19.35 -13.23 -14.76
N ASP A 60 19.79 -12.18 -14.06
CA ASP A 60 20.50 -11.00 -14.58
C ASP A 60 19.75 -10.27 -15.72
N HIS A 61 18.43 -10.48 -15.83
CA HIS A 61 17.60 -9.82 -16.83
C HIS A 61 17.29 -8.40 -16.38
N GLU A 62 17.48 -7.43 -17.28
CA GLU A 62 17.10 -6.04 -17.06
C GLU A 62 15.68 -5.79 -17.54
N PHE A 63 14.87 -5.18 -16.70
CA PHE A 63 13.48 -4.85 -17.01
C PHE A 63 13.04 -3.58 -16.28
N LYS A 64 11.89 -3.05 -16.66
CA LYS A 64 11.27 -1.90 -16.00
C LYS A 64 10.05 -2.33 -15.21
N SER A 65 9.85 -1.72 -14.05
CA SER A 65 8.66 -1.87 -13.24
C SER A 65 8.12 -0.51 -12.83
N ARG A 66 6.80 -0.40 -12.71
CA ARG A 66 6.14 0.83 -12.26
C ARG A 66 6.25 0.98 -10.76
N MET A 67 6.53 2.20 -10.33
CA MET A 67 6.62 2.58 -8.94
C MET A 67 5.91 3.87 -8.65
N VAL A 68 5.43 4.03 -7.42
CA VAL A 68 4.77 5.25 -6.95
C VAL A 68 5.79 6.34 -6.64
N ARG A 69 5.52 7.56 -7.10
CA ARG A 69 6.31 8.76 -6.78
C ARG A 69 5.97 9.24 -5.36
N THR A 70 6.76 8.84 -4.38
CA THR A 70 6.54 9.16 -2.96
C THR A 70 6.37 10.65 -2.68
N GLY A 71 7.04 11.53 -3.43
CA GLY A 71 6.93 12.98 -3.29
C GLY A 71 5.63 13.59 -3.82
N LYS A 72 4.85 12.86 -4.62
CA LYS A 72 3.58 13.34 -5.20
C LYS A 72 2.35 12.72 -4.52
N VAL A 73 2.54 11.65 -3.78
CA VAL A 73 1.45 10.91 -3.14
C VAL A 73 1.25 11.39 -1.72
N ARG A 74 0.00 11.77 -1.39
CA ARG A 74 -0.35 12.25 -0.06
C ARG A 74 -1.08 11.14 0.71
N LEU A 75 -0.62 10.86 1.92
CA LEU A 75 -1.32 9.99 2.86
C LEU A 75 -2.62 10.68 3.32
N VAL A 76 -3.75 10.03 3.14
CA VAL A 76 -5.08 10.54 3.54
C VAL A 76 -5.44 10.03 4.93
N GLY A 77 -5.05 8.81 5.26
CA GLY A 77 -5.36 8.17 6.54
C GLY A 77 -4.96 6.71 6.54
N ALA A 78 -5.47 5.97 7.50
CA ALA A 78 -5.33 4.52 7.58
C ALA A 78 -6.70 3.87 7.77
N ASP A 79 -6.86 2.64 7.28
CA ASP A 79 -8.02 1.80 7.55
C ASP A 79 -7.99 1.24 8.98
N SER A 80 -9.05 0.58 9.40
CA SER A 80 -9.15 -0.07 10.72
C SER A 80 -8.09 -1.15 10.95
N ASP A 81 -7.55 -1.73 9.87
CA ASP A 81 -6.45 -2.70 9.85
C ASP A 81 -5.06 -2.04 9.73
N LEU A 82 -4.98 -0.72 9.93
CA LEU A 82 -3.78 0.11 9.78
C LEU A 82 -3.21 0.20 8.35
N ARG A 83 -3.94 -0.26 7.35
CA ARG A 83 -3.54 -0.11 5.96
C ARG A 83 -3.51 1.37 5.57
N PRO A 84 -2.38 1.89 5.07
CA PRO A 84 -2.29 3.30 4.67
C PRO A 84 -3.12 3.55 3.40
N ARG A 85 -3.93 4.59 3.42
CA ARG A 85 -4.66 5.09 2.25
C ARG A 85 -3.98 6.31 1.68
N TYR A 86 -3.67 6.25 0.39
CA TYR A 86 -3.08 7.36 -0.35
C TYR A 86 -4.09 7.95 -1.32
N MET A 87 -3.92 9.24 -1.64
CA MET A 87 -4.77 9.93 -2.59
C MET A 87 -4.38 9.52 -4.02
N GLY A 88 -5.36 9.02 -4.80
CA GLY A 88 -5.23 8.78 -6.23
C GLY A 88 -4.49 7.51 -6.64
N VAL A 89 -3.85 6.79 -5.70
CA VAL A 89 -3.14 5.53 -5.99
C VAL A 89 -3.12 4.60 -4.79
N ASP A 90 -3.25 3.30 -5.03
CA ASP A 90 -2.97 2.27 -4.03
C ASP A 90 -1.49 1.86 -4.12
N SER A 91 -0.66 2.39 -3.23
CA SER A 91 0.79 2.16 -3.25
C SER A 91 1.17 0.69 -3.04
N LEU A 92 0.32 -0.11 -2.40
CA LEU A 92 0.59 -1.53 -2.14
C LEU A 92 0.60 -2.36 -3.43
N LYS A 93 -0.17 -1.96 -4.45
CA LYS A 93 -0.17 -2.61 -5.76
C LYS A 93 1.20 -2.55 -6.46
N TYR A 94 1.99 -1.51 -6.17
CA TYR A 94 3.26 -1.23 -6.83
C TYR A 94 4.49 -1.54 -5.95
N ASP A 95 4.29 -2.11 -4.76
CA ASP A 95 5.41 -2.48 -3.88
C ASP A 95 6.04 -3.83 -4.24
N ALA A 96 5.31 -4.69 -4.94
CA ALA A 96 5.81 -5.96 -5.45
C ALA A 96 6.44 -5.80 -6.83
N ILE A 97 7.62 -6.40 -7.02
CA ILE A 97 8.36 -6.42 -8.28
C ILE A 97 8.44 -7.86 -8.77
N LEU A 98 8.05 -8.08 -10.02
CA LEU A 98 8.09 -9.37 -10.70
C LEU A 98 9.07 -9.31 -11.86
N CYS A 99 9.98 -10.26 -11.95
CA CYS A 99 10.84 -10.44 -13.14
C CYS A 99 10.06 -11.18 -14.24
N PRO A 100 9.83 -10.54 -15.40
CA PRO A 100 9.04 -11.14 -16.48
C PRO A 100 9.70 -12.36 -17.14
N LYS A 101 11.01 -12.55 -16.92
CA LYS A 101 11.78 -13.66 -17.53
C LYS A 101 11.77 -14.92 -16.66
N CYS A 102 12.01 -14.79 -15.37
CA CYS A 102 12.19 -15.96 -14.49
C CYS A 102 11.10 -16.13 -13.45
N GLY A 103 10.10 -15.23 -13.37
CA GLY A 103 9.02 -15.30 -12.40
C GLY A 103 9.43 -15.00 -10.94
N TYR A 104 10.67 -14.54 -10.72
CA TYR A 104 11.07 -14.10 -9.38
C TYR A 104 10.31 -12.85 -8.97
N ALA A 105 9.57 -12.92 -7.88
CA ALA A 105 8.84 -11.80 -7.32
C ALA A 105 9.24 -11.54 -5.87
N ALA A 106 9.38 -10.27 -5.51
CA ALA A 106 9.63 -9.84 -4.14
C ALA A 106 9.21 -8.38 -3.95
N LEU A 107 9.02 -7.98 -2.68
CA LEU A 107 8.82 -6.57 -2.36
C LEU A 107 10.04 -5.75 -2.74
N ASN A 108 9.83 -4.52 -3.21
CA ASN A 108 10.87 -3.62 -3.70
C ASN A 108 12.08 -3.52 -2.77
N ARG A 109 11.83 -3.42 -1.44
CA ARG A 109 12.91 -3.32 -0.43
C ARG A 109 13.79 -4.56 -0.34
N TYR A 110 13.27 -5.73 -0.70
CA TYR A 110 13.95 -7.02 -0.58
C TYR A 110 14.37 -7.62 -1.92
N PHE A 111 13.97 -7.03 -3.03
CA PHE A 111 14.18 -7.57 -4.36
C PHE A 111 15.64 -7.92 -4.66
N ASN A 112 16.58 -7.09 -4.22
CA ASN A 112 18.02 -7.32 -4.43
C ASN A 112 18.68 -8.24 -3.39
N PHE A 113 17.94 -8.61 -2.34
CA PHE A 113 18.50 -9.43 -1.24
C PHE A 113 18.12 -10.90 -1.41
N VAL A 114 18.84 -11.60 -2.29
CA VAL A 114 18.62 -13.03 -2.54
C VAL A 114 19.89 -13.80 -2.18
N MET A 115 19.76 -14.80 -1.32
CA MET A 115 20.86 -15.72 -1.05
C MET A 115 21.07 -16.69 -2.20
N SER A 116 22.31 -17.17 -2.40
CA SER A 116 22.67 -18.11 -3.49
C SER A 116 21.83 -19.40 -3.44
N SER A 117 21.51 -19.92 -2.25
CA SER A 117 20.64 -21.07 -2.07
C SER A 117 19.19 -20.81 -2.52
N GLN A 118 18.67 -19.61 -2.23
CA GLN A 118 17.34 -19.19 -2.67
C GLN A 118 17.29 -19.03 -4.19
N ALA A 119 18.30 -18.38 -4.77
CA ALA A 119 18.41 -18.20 -6.22
C ALA A 119 18.40 -19.54 -6.96
N LYS A 120 19.08 -20.55 -6.43
CA LYS A 120 19.07 -21.91 -6.99
C LYS A 120 17.68 -22.53 -6.93
N ASN A 121 17.02 -22.49 -5.79
CA ASN A 121 15.66 -23.01 -5.62
C ASN A 121 14.63 -22.29 -6.54
N ILE A 122 14.77 -20.97 -6.71
CA ILE A 122 13.93 -20.19 -7.61
C ILE A 122 14.12 -20.65 -9.05
N LYS A 123 15.38 -20.83 -9.51
CA LYS A 123 15.67 -21.32 -10.85
C LYS A 123 15.08 -22.70 -11.09
N GLU A 124 15.21 -23.63 -10.15
CA GLU A 124 14.76 -25.01 -10.29
C GLU A 124 13.25 -25.17 -10.20
N LYS A 125 12.59 -24.44 -9.29
CA LYS A 125 11.17 -24.66 -8.97
C LYS A 125 10.22 -23.66 -9.59
N ILE A 126 10.63 -22.40 -9.73
CA ILE A 126 9.79 -21.31 -10.24
C ILE A 126 10.08 -21.09 -11.71
N SER A 127 11.34 -20.80 -12.06
CA SER A 127 11.68 -20.42 -13.44
C SER A 127 11.44 -21.54 -14.45
N ALA A 128 11.53 -22.80 -14.04
CA ALA A 128 11.23 -23.94 -14.91
C ALA A 128 9.75 -24.04 -15.33
N ASN A 129 8.84 -23.51 -14.49
CA ASN A 129 7.39 -23.58 -14.71
C ASN A 129 6.77 -22.22 -15.05
N PHE A 130 7.59 -21.17 -15.11
CA PHE A 130 7.10 -19.83 -15.36
C PHE A 130 7.05 -19.54 -16.87
N HIS A 131 5.84 -19.33 -17.38
CA HIS A 131 5.58 -19.10 -18.81
C HIS A 131 4.83 -17.77 -18.99
N TYR A 132 5.46 -16.65 -18.67
CA TYR A 132 4.92 -15.34 -18.97
C TYR A 132 5.56 -14.82 -20.27
N GLN A 133 4.73 -14.42 -21.22
CA GLN A 133 5.18 -13.77 -22.45
C GLN A 133 4.64 -12.33 -22.45
N PRO A 134 5.43 -11.36 -21.98
CA PRO A 134 5.05 -9.98 -22.09
C PRO A 134 4.95 -9.56 -23.55
N GLU A 135 3.93 -8.81 -23.90
CA GLU A 135 3.89 -8.11 -25.19
C GLU A 135 5.13 -7.23 -25.32
N ALA A 136 5.77 -7.26 -26.48
CA ALA A 136 7.03 -6.54 -26.70
C ALA A 136 6.91 -5.06 -26.38
N GLY A 137 7.71 -4.59 -25.42
CA GLY A 137 7.75 -3.19 -24.99
C GLY A 137 6.71 -2.81 -23.92
N LYS A 138 5.82 -3.71 -23.50
CA LYS A 138 4.85 -3.45 -22.44
C LYS A 138 5.46 -3.75 -21.07
N ILE A 139 5.34 -2.82 -20.16
CA ILE A 139 5.64 -3.04 -18.74
C ILE A 139 4.46 -3.81 -18.17
N TYR A 140 4.72 -4.92 -17.45
CA TYR A 140 3.65 -5.67 -16.79
C TYR A 140 2.89 -4.78 -15.78
N THR A 141 1.61 -5.04 -15.69
CA THR A 141 0.71 -4.36 -14.76
C THR A 141 0.48 -5.21 -13.51
N TYR A 142 -0.21 -4.65 -12.53
CA TYR A 142 -0.64 -5.42 -11.36
C TYR A 142 -1.51 -6.63 -11.72
N ASP A 143 -2.32 -6.51 -12.78
CA ASP A 143 -3.23 -7.57 -13.23
C ASP A 143 -2.47 -8.70 -13.97
N ASP A 144 -1.25 -8.43 -14.42
CA ASP A 144 -0.38 -9.42 -15.09
C ASP A 144 0.47 -10.22 -14.06
N ALA A 145 0.54 -9.77 -12.79
CA ALA A 145 1.39 -10.32 -11.75
C ALA A 145 0.65 -11.28 -10.81
#